data_23e59936f9198a35790eac1e02d4f3b7
#
_entry.id   23e59936f9198a35790eac1e02d4f3b7
#
_cell.length_a   1.000
_cell.length_b   1.000
_cell.length_c   1.000
_cell.angle_alpha   90.00
_cell.angle_beta   90.00
_cell.angle_gamma   90.00
#
_symmetry.space_group_name_H-M   'P 1'
#
loop_
_entity.id
_entity.type
_entity.pdbx_description
1 polymer ?
#
loop_
_entity_poly.entity_id
_entity_poly.type
_entity_poly.pdbx_seq_one_letter_code
_entity_poly.pdbx_strand_id
1 'polypeptide(L)'
;MRTQAEKGRLFKERHAKPGILILPNPWDAGTAKLLQSLGFEALATTSLGMSNALGRADGEGSVSRAELIENCRVIAEATDLPVNADLENGYADDPKEAATILRDAAAVGIVGGSIEDWSGEKIYDFNHAVERVVAGVEMARSLPVPFTFVARAENLIRGRLDLDDTIKRLQAFEKAGADVLYAPGVRDLATMKLVASSVGKPLNVVMSAADPALTAAEMEAVGVKRLSVGGALSRLALAAFMKGAREMKDKGGFTWMRETMPTKDLKAVFRP
;
A
#
# COMPACT_ATOMS: atom_id res chain seq x y z
N MET A 1 -1.68 18.32 -15.33
CA MET A 1 -1.53 17.41 -14.16
C MET A 1 -1.69 18.23 -12.87
N ARG A 2 -2.27 17.62 -11.82
CA ARG A 2 -2.35 18.23 -10.49
C ARG A 2 -0.97 18.41 -9.88
N THR A 3 -0.77 19.48 -9.13
CA THR A 3 0.42 19.64 -8.30
C THR A 3 0.44 18.60 -7.17
N GLN A 4 1.61 18.30 -6.62
CA GLN A 4 1.75 17.39 -5.49
C GLN A 4 0.92 17.86 -4.28
N ALA A 5 0.90 19.17 -4.01
CA ALA A 5 0.10 19.74 -2.93
C ALA A 5 -1.42 19.53 -3.13
N GLU A 6 -1.91 19.61 -4.36
CA GLU A 6 -3.31 19.29 -4.68
C GLU A 6 -3.60 17.80 -4.51
N LYS A 7 -2.70 16.92 -5.00
CA LYS A 7 -2.81 15.47 -4.76
C LYS A 7 -2.86 15.15 -3.27
N GLY A 8 -2.00 15.78 -2.46
CA GLY A 8 -1.96 15.58 -1.01
C GLY A 8 -3.23 16.05 -0.30
N ARG A 9 -3.79 17.21 -0.67
CA ARG A 9 -5.07 17.68 -0.13
C ARG A 9 -6.22 16.73 -0.51
N LEU A 10 -6.32 16.35 -1.78
CA LEU A 10 -7.32 15.42 -2.26
C LEU A 10 -7.26 14.09 -1.49
N PHE A 11 -6.06 13.58 -1.25
CA PHE A 11 -5.87 12.31 -0.54
C PHE A 11 -6.36 12.38 0.92
N LYS A 12 -6.03 13.46 1.64
CA LYS A 12 -6.56 13.71 3.00
C LYS A 12 -8.08 13.85 3.00
N GLU A 13 -8.65 14.61 2.07
CA GLU A 13 -10.09 14.77 1.93
C GLU A 13 -10.82 13.45 1.69
N ARG A 14 -10.24 12.54 0.88
CA ARG A 14 -10.85 11.24 0.60
C ARG A 14 -10.92 10.35 1.84
N HIS A 15 -9.96 10.44 2.77
CA HIS A 15 -10.03 9.73 4.05
C HIS A 15 -11.08 10.32 4.99
N ALA A 16 -11.42 11.60 4.86
CA ALA A 16 -12.42 12.28 5.70
C ALA A 16 -13.86 12.17 5.18
N LYS A 17 -14.06 12.00 3.87
CA LYS A 17 -15.39 11.89 3.24
C LYS A 17 -16.04 10.53 3.54
N PRO A 18 -17.39 10.45 3.54
CA PRO A 18 -18.10 9.15 3.55
C PRO A 18 -17.68 8.26 2.38
N GLY A 19 -17.91 6.97 2.51
CA GLY A 19 -17.56 5.98 1.52
C GLY A 19 -16.17 5.36 1.74
N ILE A 20 -16.00 4.14 1.27
CA ILE A 20 -14.73 3.41 1.35
C ILE A 20 -13.79 3.86 0.23
N LEU A 21 -12.51 4.01 0.53
CA LEU A 21 -11.47 4.36 -0.42
C LEU A 21 -10.72 3.09 -0.86
N ILE A 22 -10.81 2.73 -2.14
CA ILE A 22 -10.09 1.60 -2.70
C ILE A 22 -8.80 2.11 -3.34
N LEU A 23 -7.65 1.62 -2.85
CA LEU A 23 -6.32 1.90 -3.35
C LEU A 23 -5.73 0.64 -3.99
N PRO A 24 -5.88 0.45 -5.31
CA PRO A 24 -5.18 -0.62 -6.00
C PRO A 24 -3.67 -0.33 -6.03
N ASN A 25 -2.88 -1.39 -6.13
CA ASN A 25 -1.43 -1.31 -6.00
C ASN A 25 -0.73 -1.53 -7.35
N PRO A 26 -0.31 -0.46 -8.06
CA PRO A 26 0.59 -0.56 -9.19
C PRO A 26 2.01 -0.89 -8.73
N TRP A 27 2.79 -1.50 -9.63
CA TRP A 27 4.21 -1.79 -9.39
C TRP A 27 5.13 -1.13 -10.41
N ASP A 28 4.55 -0.45 -11.43
CA ASP A 28 5.25 0.28 -12.47
C ASP A 28 4.38 1.40 -13.07
N ALA A 29 4.96 2.18 -13.99
CA ALA A 29 4.26 3.27 -14.69
C ALA A 29 3.08 2.78 -15.52
N GLY A 30 3.22 1.61 -16.17
CA GLY A 30 2.17 1.07 -17.04
C GLY A 30 0.92 0.70 -16.24
N THR A 31 1.10 -0.02 -15.14
CA THR A 31 0.00 -0.41 -14.26
C THR A 31 -0.63 0.79 -13.54
N ALA A 32 0.15 1.82 -13.21
CA ALA A 32 -0.39 3.07 -12.65
C ALA A 32 -1.34 3.78 -13.64
N LYS A 33 -0.94 3.90 -14.92
CA LYS A 33 -1.79 4.48 -15.97
C LYS A 33 -3.06 3.65 -16.22
N LEU A 34 -2.95 2.32 -16.24
CA LEU A 34 -4.10 1.43 -16.38
C LEU A 34 -5.10 1.62 -15.24
N LEU A 35 -4.64 1.66 -14.00
CA LEU A 35 -5.51 1.88 -12.85
C LEU A 35 -6.14 3.28 -12.86
N GLN A 36 -5.41 4.32 -13.25
CA GLN A 36 -5.99 5.65 -13.44
C GLN A 36 -7.09 5.64 -14.52
N SER A 37 -6.90 4.93 -15.62
CA SER A 37 -7.89 4.87 -16.71
C SER A 37 -9.20 4.18 -16.31
N LEU A 38 -9.19 3.36 -15.26
CA LEU A 38 -10.36 2.72 -14.67
C LEU A 38 -11.13 3.64 -13.70
N GLY A 39 -10.64 4.86 -13.43
CA GLY A 39 -11.32 5.82 -12.59
C GLY A 39 -11.08 5.65 -11.09
N PHE A 40 -10.04 4.93 -10.67
CA PHE A 40 -9.64 4.93 -9.27
C PHE A 40 -9.24 6.32 -8.81
N GLU A 41 -9.42 6.61 -7.52
CA GLU A 41 -9.25 7.96 -6.98
C GLU A 41 -7.88 8.18 -6.31
N ALA A 42 -7.19 7.09 -5.96
CA ALA A 42 -5.83 7.09 -5.42
C ALA A 42 -5.20 5.71 -5.63
N LEU A 43 -3.89 5.62 -5.51
CA LEU A 43 -3.10 4.40 -5.66
C LEU A 43 -2.23 4.16 -4.43
N ALA A 44 -1.79 2.92 -4.21
CA ALA A 44 -0.73 2.62 -3.25
C ALA A 44 0.34 1.75 -3.94
N THR A 45 1.63 2.00 -3.70
CA THR A 45 2.69 1.13 -4.23
C THR A 45 2.71 -0.22 -3.50
N THR A 46 3.52 -1.16 -3.94
CA THR A 46 3.68 -2.47 -3.34
C THR A 46 5.12 -2.96 -3.49
N SER A 47 5.79 -3.23 -2.36
CA SER A 47 7.13 -3.82 -2.32
C SER A 47 7.16 -5.19 -3.00
N LEU A 48 6.18 -6.04 -2.72
CA LEU A 48 6.05 -7.38 -3.34
C LEU A 48 5.92 -7.30 -4.86
N GLY A 49 5.08 -6.39 -5.38
CA GLY A 49 4.93 -6.24 -6.83
C GLY A 49 6.21 -5.76 -7.50
N MET A 50 6.93 -4.84 -6.85
CA MET A 50 8.22 -4.35 -7.30
C MET A 50 9.29 -5.46 -7.28
N SER A 51 9.41 -6.20 -6.17
CA SER A 51 10.34 -7.32 -6.05
C SER A 51 10.13 -8.36 -7.14
N ASN A 52 8.87 -8.72 -7.41
CA ASN A 52 8.49 -9.62 -8.49
C ASN A 52 8.95 -9.10 -9.87
N ALA A 53 8.76 -7.81 -10.15
CA ALA A 53 9.17 -7.19 -11.41
C ALA A 53 10.70 -7.19 -11.59
N LEU A 54 11.46 -7.14 -10.48
CA LEU A 54 12.91 -7.26 -10.46
C LEU A 54 13.42 -8.71 -10.46
N GLY A 55 12.52 -9.71 -10.44
CA GLY A 55 12.89 -11.13 -10.37
C GLY A 55 13.47 -11.53 -9.01
N ARG A 56 13.09 -10.82 -7.95
CA ARG A 56 13.54 -11.06 -6.57
C ARG A 56 12.39 -11.59 -5.71
N ALA A 57 12.71 -12.40 -4.70
CA ALA A 57 11.74 -12.75 -3.67
C ALA A 57 11.43 -11.51 -2.82
N ASP A 58 10.16 -11.33 -2.45
CA ASP A 58 9.77 -10.29 -1.50
C ASP A 58 10.31 -10.60 -0.11
N GLY A 59 10.74 -9.56 0.59
CA GLY A 59 11.30 -9.67 1.94
C GLY A 59 12.46 -8.71 2.17
N GLU A 60 12.98 -8.74 3.36
CA GLU A 60 13.92 -7.79 3.92
C GLU A 60 15.20 -7.71 3.07
N GLY A 61 15.51 -6.49 2.63
CA GLY A 61 16.72 -6.21 1.84
C GLY A 61 16.70 -6.71 0.41
N SER A 62 15.59 -7.28 -0.07
CA SER A 62 15.46 -7.70 -1.47
C SER A 62 15.47 -6.52 -2.44
N VAL A 63 14.95 -5.39 -1.99
CA VAL A 63 14.93 -4.10 -2.70
C VAL A 63 15.64 -3.08 -1.81
N SER A 64 16.55 -2.33 -2.36
CA SER A 64 17.22 -1.24 -1.63
C SER A 64 16.31 -0.01 -1.50
N ARG A 65 16.56 0.82 -0.48
CA ARG A 65 15.85 2.10 -0.30
C ARG A 65 15.88 2.96 -1.58
N ALA A 66 17.01 3.03 -2.27
CA ALA A 66 17.16 3.81 -3.49
C ALA A 66 16.28 3.28 -4.63
N GLU A 67 16.21 1.96 -4.81
CA GLU A 67 15.36 1.32 -5.82
C GLU A 67 13.87 1.55 -5.49
N LEU A 68 13.48 1.48 -4.22
CA LEU A 68 12.10 1.73 -3.79
C LEU A 68 11.70 3.19 -4.06
N ILE A 69 12.55 4.16 -3.73
CA ILE A 69 12.28 5.59 -4.00
C ILE A 69 12.20 5.85 -5.50
N GLU A 70 13.07 5.23 -6.31
CA GLU A 70 12.99 5.34 -7.77
C GLU A 70 11.69 4.74 -8.33
N ASN A 71 11.23 3.60 -7.82
CA ASN A 71 9.93 3.03 -8.20
C ASN A 71 8.77 3.97 -7.82
N CYS A 72 8.82 4.57 -6.63
CA CYS A 72 7.87 5.59 -6.19
C CYS A 72 7.83 6.78 -7.16
N ARG A 73 9.00 7.28 -7.61
CA ARG A 73 9.10 8.37 -8.58
C ARG A 73 8.43 8.01 -9.90
N VAL A 74 8.79 6.86 -10.46
CA VAL A 74 8.25 6.36 -11.74
C VAL A 74 6.72 6.24 -11.69
N ILE A 75 6.16 5.72 -10.60
CA ILE A 75 4.72 5.59 -10.41
C ILE A 75 4.06 6.97 -10.23
N ALA A 76 4.62 7.85 -9.39
CA ALA A 76 4.04 9.17 -9.11
C ALA A 76 4.00 10.08 -10.35
N GLU A 77 5.03 9.99 -11.22
CA GLU A 77 5.10 10.72 -12.48
C GLU A 77 4.15 10.16 -13.56
N ALA A 78 3.82 8.89 -13.50
CA ALA A 78 2.95 8.23 -14.48
C ALA A 78 1.45 8.55 -14.31
N THR A 79 1.05 9.12 -13.17
CA THR A 79 -0.37 9.33 -12.84
C THR A 79 -0.67 10.71 -12.28
N ASP A 80 -1.89 11.20 -12.51
CA ASP A 80 -2.43 12.40 -11.88
C ASP A 80 -3.12 12.12 -10.54
N LEU A 81 -3.14 10.87 -10.11
CA LEU A 81 -3.74 10.45 -8.85
C LEU A 81 -2.79 10.64 -7.65
N PRO A 82 -3.32 10.84 -6.44
CA PRO A 82 -2.55 10.69 -5.22
C PRO A 82 -1.96 9.28 -5.12
N VAL A 83 -0.68 9.18 -4.73
CA VAL A 83 0.01 7.90 -4.51
C VAL A 83 0.49 7.82 -3.07
N ASN A 84 0.13 6.73 -2.38
CA ASN A 84 0.66 6.32 -1.09
C ASN A 84 1.78 5.30 -1.31
N ALA A 85 2.93 5.47 -0.69
CA ALA A 85 4.02 4.50 -0.80
C ALA A 85 3.97 3.45 0.31
N ASP A 86 4.24 2.20 -0.04
CA ASP A 86 4.64 1.15 0.88
C ASP A 86 6.15 1.30 1.11
N LEU A 87 6.52 1.76 2.32
CA LEU A 87 7.90 2.13 2.66
C LEU A 87 8.55 1.12 3.62
N GLU A 88 7.99 -0.07 3.69
CA GLU A 88 8.46 -1.15 4.56
C GLU A 88 8.67 -0.66 6.01
N ASN A 89 9.78 -1.00 6.64
CA ASN A 89 10.13 -0.51 7.97
C ASN A 89 10.87 0.85 7.98
N GLY A 90 10.96 1.53 6.84
CA GLY A 90 11.75 2.78 6.71
C GLY A 90 13.24 2.56 6.51
N TYR A 91 13.68 1.31 6.32
CA TYR A 91 15.09 0.90 6.06
C TYR A 91 16.08 1.27 7.17
N ALA A 92 15.60 1.43 8.40
CA ALA A 92 16.44 1.69 9.57
C ALA A 92 15.71 1.27 10.86
N ASP A 93 16.46 0.91 11.90
CA ASP A 93 15.91 0.62 13.23
C ASP A 93 15.69 1.91 14.04
N ASP A 94 16.60 2.87 13.94
CA ASP A 94 16.48 4.16 14.62
C ASP A 94 15.22 4.91 14.14
N PRO A 95 14.36 5.38 15.06
CA PRO A 95 13.10 6.05 14.72
C PRO A 95 13.26 7.26 13.80
N LYS A 96 14.26 8.11 14.05
CA LYS A 96 14.48 9.34 13.27
C LYS A 96 15.06 9.03 11.89
N GLU A 97 15.96 8.07 11.82
CA GLU A 97 16.53 7.62 10.55
C GLU A 97 15.46 6.98 9.67
N ALA A 98 14.66 6.07 10.23
CA ALA A 98 13.54 5.44 9.52
C ALA A 98 12.54 6.47 8.99
N ALA A 99 12.23 7.52 9.77
CA ALA A 99 11.31 8.58 9.35
C ALA A 99 11.81 9.37 8.13
N THR A 100 13.13 9.41 7.86
CA THR A 100 13.69 10.16 6.72
C THR A 100 13.20 9.67 5.37
N ILE A 101 12.75 8.41 5.26
CA ILE A 101 12.21 7.87 4.01
C ILE A 101 10.94 8.59 3.56
N LEU A 102 10.17 9.16 4.49
CA LEU A 102 8.97 9.95 4.15
C LEU A 102 9.34 11.22 3.39
N ARG A 103 10.45 11.86 3.77
CA ARG A 103 11.01 13.01 3.06
C ARG A 103 11.46 12.62 1.66
N ASP A 104 12.17 11.52 1.53
CA ASP A 104 12.68 11.05 0.24
C ASP A 104 11.53 10.65 -0.69
N ALA A 105 10.48 10.00 -0.16
CA ALA A 105 9.26 9.69 -0.91
C ALA A 105 8.49 10.97 -1.32
N ALA A 106 8.37 11.94 -0.43
CA ALA A 106 7.75 13.23 -0.75
C ALA A 106 8.53 13.98 -1.84
N ALA A 107 9.87 13.94 -1.82
CA ALA A 107 10.71 14.59 -2.82
C ALA A 107 10.48 14.07 -4.26
N VAL A 108 9.95 12.84 -4.41
CA VAL A 108 9.63 12.23 -5.71
C VAL A 108 8.13 12.22 -6.05
N GLY A 109 7.31 13.01 -5.36
CA GLY A 109 5.90 13.22 -5.72
C GLY A 109 4.89 12.38 -4.94
N ILE A 110 5.30 11.55 -4.00
CA ILE A 110 4.43 10.78 -3.12
C ILE A 110 3.73 11.71 -2.11
N VAL A 111 2.48 11.41 -1.76
CA VAL A 111 1.65 12.22 -0.86
C VAL A 111 1.13 11.46 0.36
N GLY A 112 1.56 10.24 0.54
CA GLY A 112 1.33 9.41 1.71
C GLY A 112 2.30 8.25 1.77
N GLY A 113 2.55 7.70 2.96
CA GLY A 113 3.45 6.57 3.12
C GLY A 113 3.14 5.75 4.36
N SER A 114 3.36 4.44 4.28
CA SER A 114 3.23 3.53 5.41
C SER A 114 4.60 3.07 5.90
N ILE A 115 4.78 3.09 7.23
CA ILE A 115 5.92 2.46 7.90
C ILE A 115 5.37 1.41 8.86
N GLU A 116 6.00 0.23 8.85
CA GLU A 116 5.61 -0.93 9.66
C GLU A 116 6.49 -1.10 10.89
N ASP A 117 5.96 -1.80 11.90
CA ASP A 117 6.66 -2.13 13.14
C ASP A 117 7.38 -3.49 13.11
N TRP A 118 7.81 -3.92 11.91
CA TRP A 118 8.59 -5.13 11.66
C TRP A 118 10.03 -4.80 11.30
N SER A 119 11.01 -5.41 12.00
CA SER A 119 12.44 -5.12 11.79
C SER A 119 13.07 -5.87 10.60
N GLY A 120 12.33 -6.82 10.01
CA GLY A 120 12.86 -7.84 9.13
C GLY A 120 13.02 -9.19 9.81
N GLU A 121 13.18 -9.19 11.13
CA GLU A 121 13.36 -10.40 11.94
C GLU A 121 12.30 -10.57 13.04
N LYS A 122 11.85 -9.46 13.63
CA LYS A 122 10.90 -9.45 14.74
C LYS A 122 10.01 -8.23 14.72
N ILE A 123 8.85 -8.33 15.37
CA ILE A 123 8.02 -7.17 15.72
C ILE A 123 8.80 -6.33 16.73
N TYR A 124 8.92 -5.02 16.50
CA TYR A 124 9.54 -4.10 17.45
C TYR A 124 8.80 -4.10 18.79
N ASP A 125 9.54 -3.89 19.87
CA ASP A 125 8.95 -3.68 21.19
C ASP A 125 7.97 -2.51 21.14
N PHE A 126 6.91 -2.60 21.95
CA PHE A 126 5.80 -1.65 21.93
C PHE A 126 6.25 -0.18 21.97
N ASN A 127 7.11 0.17 22.94
CA ASN A 127 7.57 1.55 23.09
C ASN A 127 8.39 2.01 21.90
N HIS A 128 9.29 1.16 21.41
CA HIS A 128 10.10 1.46 20.23
C HIS A 128 9.23 1.64 18.97
N ALA A 129 8.21 0.79 18.77
CA ALA A 129 7.25 0.95 17.69
C ALA A 129 6.52 2.30 17.77
N VAL A 130 6.12 2.73 18.96
CA VAL A 130 5.47 4.04 19.18
C VAL A 130 6.44 5.19 18.89
N GLU A 131 7.70 5.11 19.32
CA GLU A 131 8.73 6.13 19.04
C GLU A 131 8.95 6.27 17.52
N ARG A 132 8.95 5.17 16.77
CA ARG A 132 9.04 5.19 15.31
C ARG A 132 7.85 5.90 14.66
N VAL A 133 6.64 5.68 15.19
CA VAL A 133 5.43 6.38 14.71
C VAL A 133 5.49 7.87 15.06
N VAL A 134 5.94 8.25 16.27
CA VAL A 134 6.13 9.66 16.64
C VAL A 134 7.09 10.35 15.67
N ALA A 135 8.25 9.76 15.40
CA ALA A 135 9.22 10.31 14.45
C ALA A 135 8.64 10.41 13.02
N GLY A 136 7.87 9.41 12.58
CA GLY A 136 7.17 9.42 11.30
C GLY A 136 6.13 10.55 11.20
N VAL A 137 5.35 10.78 12.26
CA VAL A 137 4.38 11.89 12.34
C VAL A 137 5.10 13.24 12.28
N GLU A 138 6.14 13.43 13.07
CA GLU A 138 6.94 14.68 13.08
C GLU A 138 7.51 14.96 11.69
N MET A 139 8.11 13.96 11.04
CA MET A 139 8.62 14.09 9.69
C MET A 139 7.49 14.44 8.69
N ALA A 140 6.38 13.72 8.70
CA ALA A 140 5.26 13.98 7.79
C ALA A 140 4.67 15.39 7.96
N ARG A 141 4.65 15.93 9.20
CA ARG A 141 4.18 17.31 9.48
C ARG A 141 5.18 18.39 9.10
N SER A 142 6.46 18.06 9.01
CA SER A 142 7.52 18.99 8.59
C SER A 142 7.62 19.15 7.07
N LEU A 143 6.95 18.29 6.28
CA LEU A 143 7.01 18.33 4.82
C LEU A 143 6.29 19.57 4.25
N PRO A 144 6.77 20.13 3.12
CA PRO A 144 6.20 21.33 2.51
C PRO A 144 4.84 21.07 1.82
N VAL A 145 4.40 19.82 1.74
CA VAL A 145 3.15 19.41 1.11
C VAL A 145 2.32 18.58 2.09
N PRO A 146 0.97 18.57 1.96
CA PRO A 146 0.13 17.70 2.76
C PRO A 146 0.52 16.22 2.53
N PHE A 147 0.92 15.53 3.59
CA PHE A 147 1.34 14.13 3.54
C PHE A 147 0.50 13.30 4.51
N THR A 148 0.02 12.13 4.08
CA THR A 148 -0.77 11.20 4.89
C THR A 148 0.14 10.11 5.43
N PHE A 149 0.37 10.09 6.73
CA PHE A 149 1.18 9.05 7.37
C PHE A 149 0.33 7.87 7.83
N VAL A 150 0.72 6.66 7.43
CA VAL A 150 0.06 5.40 7.75
C VAL A 150 0.96 4.60 8.70
N ALA A 151 0.47 4.34 9.91
CA ALA A 151 1.18 3.48 10.87
C ALA A 151 0.67 2.05 10.78
N ARG A 152 1.61 1.07 10.67
CA ARG A 152 1.33 -0.31 10.36
C ARG A 152 1.78 -1.23 11.49
N ALA A 153 0.83 -2.03 12.05
CA ALA A 153 1.09 -3.05 13.07
C ALA A 153 1.10 -4.45 12.42
N GLU A 154 2.25 -5.08 12.38
CA GLU A 154 2.51 -6.31 11.62
C GLU A 154 2.16 -7.62 12.36
N ASN A 155 1.72 -7.56 13.62
CA ASN A 155 1.49 -8.73 14.47
C ASN A 155 0.83 -9.89 13.72
N LEU A 156 -0.37 -9.65 13.18
CA LEU A 156 -1.23 -10.71 12.65
C LEU A 156 -0.65 -11.34 11.38
N ILE A 157 -0.09 -10.52 10.47
CA ILE A 157 0.48 -11.03 9.22
C ILE A 157 1.79 -11.81 9.45
N ARG A 158 2.51 -11.47 10.52
CA ARG A 158 3.75 -12.16 10.92
C ARG A 158 3.49 -13.35 11.85
N GLY A 159 2.24 -13.77 12.00
CA GLY A 159 1.87 -14.96 12.77
C GLY A 159 1.76 -14.77 14.28
N ARG A 160 1.95 -13.55 14.80
CA ARG A 160 1.63 -13.21 16.18
C ARG A 160 0.14 -12.88 16.26
N LEU A 161 -0.69 -13.90 16.52
CA LEU A 161 -2.15 -13.80 16.53
C LEU A 161 -2.69 -13.16 17.83
N ASP A 162 -2.06 -12.08 18.28
CA ASP A 162 -2.42 -11.31 19.46
C ASP A 162 -3.19 -10.06 19.03
N LEU A 163 -4.51 -10.19 18.98
CA LEU A 163 -5.41 -9.12 18.56
C LEU A 163 -5.45 -7.97 19.57
N ASP A 164 -5.33 -8.28 20.86
CA ASP A 164 -5.32 -7.27 21.93
C ASP A 164 -4.05 -6.40 21.85
N ASP A 165 -2.88 -6.98 21.63
CA ASP A 165 -1.64 -6.22 21.41
C ASP A 165 -1.73 -5.42 20.10
N THR A 166 -2.30 -5.99 19.04
CA THR A 166 -2.52 -5.27 17.78
C THR A 166 -3.38 -4.02 17.98
N ILE A 167 -4.52 -4.15 18.66
CA ILE A 167 -5.41 -3.02 18.96
C ILE A 167 -4.71 -1.97 19.84
N LYS A 168 -3.97 -2.40 20.88
CA LYS A 168 -3.19 -1.50 21.74
C LYS A 168 -2.15 -0.71 20.95
N ARG A 169 -1.44 -1.36 20.00
CA ARG A 169 -0.50 -0.68 19.10
C ARG A 169 -1.20 0.35 18.24
N LEU A 170 -2.30 -0.01 17.58
CA LEU A 170 -3.05 0.92 16.74
C LEU A 170 -3.56 2.14 17.53
N GLN A 171 -4.06 1.94 18.75
CA GLN A 171 -4.47 3.03 19.66
C GLN A 171 -3.29 3.95 20.04
N ALA A 172 -2.13 3.36 20.31
CA ALA A 172 -0.92 4.13 20.61
C ALA A 172 -0.42 4.89 19.36
N PHE A 173 -0.50 4.30 18.18
CA PHE A 173 -0.15 4.94 16.91
C PHE A 173 -1.10 6.09 16.56
N GLU A 174 -2.41 5.91 16.82
CA GLU A 174 -3.39 6.99 16.74
C GLU A 174 -3.05 8.15 17.68
N LYS A 175 -2.77 7.84 18.95
CA LYS A 175 -2.38 8.83 19.95
C LYS A 175 -1.09 9.56 19.59
N ALA A 176 -0.15 8.89 18.94
CA ALA A 176 1.08 9.48 18.40
C ALA A 176 0.82 10.40 17.20
N GLY A 177 -0.38 10.36 16.57
CA GLY A 177 -0.79 11.27 15.51
C GLY A 177 -0.79 10.69 14.09
N ALA A 178 -0.75 9.36 13.93
CA ALA A 178 -0.91 8.73 12.62
C ALA A 178 -2.25 9.14 11.97
N ASP A 179 -2.25 9.35 10.66
CA ASP A 179 -3.45 9.75 9.90
C ASP A 179 -4.33 8.54 9.57
N VAL A 180 -3.72 7.39 9.32
CA VAL A 180 -4.38 6.13 8.97
C VAL A 180 -3.70 5.00 9.74
N LEU A 181 -4.49 4.05 10.17
CA LEU A 181 -4.03 2.85 10.87
C LEU A 181 -4.14 1.63 9.96
N TYR A 182 -3.20 0.70 10.09
CA TYR A 182 -3.15 -0.46 9.23
C TYR A 182 -2.66 -1.69 10.01
N ALA A 183 -3.46 -2.75 10.01
CA ALA A 183 -3.13 -4.04 10.60
C ALA A 183 -3.34 -5.15 9.55
N PRO A 184 -2.32 -5.46 8.73
CA PRO A 184 -2.43 -6.56 7.77
C PRO A 184 -2.63 -7.89 8.52
N GLY A 185 -3.46 -8.78 7.95
CA GLY A 185 -3.83 -10.04 8.59
C GLY A 185 -5.17 -10.05 9.31
N VAL A 186 -5.87 -8.91 9.38
CA VAL A 186 -7.31 -8.88 9.70
C VAL A 186 -8.08 -9.49 8.53
N ARG A 187 -8.84 -10.59 8.78
CA ARG A 187 -9.33 -11.46 7.70
C ARG A 187 -10.84 -11.47 7.50
N ASP A 188 -11.61 -11.27 8.56
CA ASP A 188 -13.07 -11.41 8.59
C ASP A 188 -13.76 -10.17 9.12
N LEU A 189 -15.06 -10.01 8.82
CA LEU A 189 -15.86 -8.84 9.19
C LEU A 189 -15.98 -8.63 10.70
N ALA A 190 -15.99 -9.69 11.50
CA ALA A 190 -16.09 -9.56 12.95
C ALA A 190 -14.82 -8.93 13.53
N THR A 191 -13.66 -9.42 13.11
CA THR A 191 -12.37 -8.85 13.49
C THR A 191 -12.19 -7.43 12.95
N MET A 192 -12.61 -7.16 11.70
CA MET A 192 -12.58 -5.82 11.10
C MET A 192 -13.41 -4.83 11.93
N LYS A 193 -14.64 -5.24 12.29
CA LYS A 193 -15.55 -4.43 13.13
C LYS A 193 -14.93 -4.12 14.49
N LEU A 194 -14.37 -5.14 15.15
CA LEU A 194 -13.72 -4.97 16.46
C LEU A 194 -12.56 -3.97 16.37
N VAL A 195 -11.65 -4.15 15.41
CA VAL A 195 -10.51 -3.23 15.23
C VAL A 195 -10.99 -1.83 14.87
N ALA A 196 -11.89 -1.68 13.89
CA ALA A 196 -12.41 -0.38 13.47
C ALA A 196 -13.12 0.38 14.59
N SER A 197 -13.89 -0.32 15.43
CA SER A 197 -14.57 0.30 16.57
C SER A 197 -13.66 0.63 17.77
N SER A 198 -12.44 0.07 17.78
CA SER A 198 -11.46 0.30 18.85
C SER A 198 -10.56 1.52 18.61
N VAL A 199 -10.66 2.16 17.44
CA VAL A 199 -9.82 3.30 17.02
C VAL A 199 -10.68 4.40 16.41
N GLY A 200 -10.19 5.64 16.46
CA GLY A 200 -10.88 6.80 15.88
C GLY A 200 -10.34 7.23 14.50
N LYS A 201 -9.24 6.64 14.04
CA LYS A 201 -8.63 6.94 12.75
C LYS A 201 -9.07 5.95 11.66
N PRO A 202 -9.04 6.36 10.38
CA PRO A 202 -9.33 5.46 9.27
C PRO A 202 -8.52 4.16 9.35
N LEU A 203 -9.20 3.01 9.26
CA LEU A 203 -8.56 1.69 9.20
C LEU A 203 -8.36 1.27 7.75
N ASN A 204 -7.14 0.87 7.38
CA ASN A 204 -6.81 0.19 6.13
C ASN A 204 -6.86 -1.32 6.32
N VAL A 205 -7.49 -2.02 5.38
CA VAL A 205 -7.45 -3.48 5.26
C VAL A 205 -6.80 -3.85 3.92
N VAL A 206 -5.94 -4.88 3.93
CA VAL A 206 -5.35 -5.43 2.70
C VAL A 206 -6.08 -6.72 2.30
N MET A 207 -6.66 -6.72 1.11
CA MET A 207 -7.45 -7.85 0.60
C MET A 207 -6.62 -9.10 0.31
N SER A 208 -5.32 -8.97 0.07
CA SER A 208 -4.44 -10.15 -0.13
C SER A 208 -4.32 -11.05 1.10
N ALA A 209 -4.72 -10.57 2.28
CA ALA A 209 -4.71 -11.29 3.55
C ALA A 209 -6.13 -11.53 4.12
N ALA A 210 -7.18 -10.95 3.51
CA ALA A 210 -8.58 -11.09 3.93
C ALA A 210 -9.30 -12.18 3.13
N ASP A 211 -10.54 -12.51 3.55
CA ASP A 211 -11.41 -13.40 2.79
C ASP A 211 -11.74 -12.75 1.42
N PRO A 212 -11.39 -13.39 0.29
CA PRO A 212 -11.63 -12.83 -1.04
C PRO A 212 -13.11 -12.75 -1.43
N ALA A 213 -14.02 -13.38 -0.67
CA ALA A 213 -15.46 -13.29 -0.90
C ALA A 213 -16.06 -11.98 -0.38
N LEU A 214 -15.35 -11.23 0.48
CA LEU A 214 -15.83 -9.98 1.05
C LEU A 214 -15.86 -8.85 0.01
N THR A 215 -16.94 -8.08 0.05
CA THR A 215 -17.11 -6.89 -0.78
C THR A 215 -16.70 -5.62 -0.06
N ALA A 216 -16.38 -4.57 -0.81
CA ALA A 216 -16.09 -3.25 -0.24
C ALA A 216 -17.25 -2.71 0.60
N ALA A 217 -18.51 -2.92 0.16
CA ALA A 217 -19.69 -2.48 0.88
C ALA A 217 -19.87 -3.16 2.25
N GLU A 218 -19.62 -4.47 2.35
CA GLU A 218 -19.64 -5.18 3.63
C GLU A 218 -18.57 -4.70 4.59
N MET A 219 -17.36 -4.44 4.09
CA MET A 219 -16.28 -3.90 4.90
C MET A 219 -16.52 -2.46 5.33
N GLU A 220 -17.10 -1.62 4.47
CA GLU A 220 -17.54 -0.26 4.84
C GLU A 220 -18.58 -0.30 5.96
N ALA A 221 -19.56 -1.20 5.87
CA ALA A 221 -20.62 -1.34 6.87
C ALA A 221 -20.10 -1.71 8.28
N VAL A 222 -18.92 -2.29 8.38
CA VAL A 222 -18.25 -2.59 9.68
C VAL A 222 -17.18 -1.57 10.07
N GLY A 223 -17.08 -0.44 9.35
CA GLY A 223 -16.22 0.70 9.71
C GLY A 223 -14.84 0.72 9.04
N VAL A 224 -14.55 -0.18 8.11
CA VAL A 224 -13.32 -0.10 7.31
C VAL A 224 -13.42 1.12 6.38
N LYS A 225 -12.37 1.93 6.32
CA LYS A 225 -12.35 3.17 5.55
C LYS A 225 -11.51 3.08 4.28
N ARG A 226 -10.53 2.21 4.27
CA ARG A 226 -9.57 2.10 3.17
C ARG A 226 -9.28 0.63 2.87
N LEU A 227 -9.22 0.31 1.59
CA LEU A 227 -8.82 -1.01 1.09
C LEU A 227 -7.59 -0.89 0.21
N SER A 228 -6.67 -1.83 0.34
CA SER A 228 -5.57 -2.04 -0.59
C SER A 228 -5.51 -3.53 -0.97
N VAL A 229 -4.77 -3.86 -2.02
CA VAL A 229 -4.66 -5.25 -2.49
C VAL A 229 -3.24 -5.81 -2.38
N GLY A 230 -2.28 -4.98 -1.96
CA GLY A 230 -0.87 -5.38 -1.88
C GLY A 230 -0.37 -5.94 -3.22
N GLY A 231 0.43 -6.97 -3.19
CA GLY A 231 0.94 -7.61 -4.40
C GLY A 231 -0.04 -8.49 -5.18
N ALA A 232 -1.34 -8.51 -4.84
CA ALA A 232 -2.29 -9.44 -5.46
C ALA A 232 -2.44 -9.25 -6.98
N LEU A 233 -2.49 -8.00 -7.46
CA LEU A 233 -2.59 -7.73 -8.91
C LEU A 233 -1.32 -8.15 -9.66
N SER A 234 -0.14 -7.94 -9.09
CA SER A 234 1.12 -8.44 -9.66
C SER A 234 1.12 -9.97 -9.76
N ARG A 235 0.71 -10.66 -8.68
CA ARG A 235 0.59 -12.13 -8.68
C ARG A 235 -0.43 -12.63 -9.72
N LEU A 236 -1.54 -11.92 -9.89
CA LEU A 236 -2.55 -12.25 -10.90
C LEU A 236 -1.97 -12.12 -12.32
N ALA A 237 -1.25 -11.03 -12.61
CA ALA A 237 -0.58 -10.83 -13.89
C ALA A 237 0.46 -11.92 -14.18
N LEU A 238 1.28 -12.28 -13.18
CA LEU A 238 2.25 -13.36 -13.29
C LEU A 238 1.59 -14.72 -13.48
N ALA A 239 0.46 -14.99 -12.83
CA ALA A 239 -0.29 -16.23 -13.04
C ALA A 239 -0.83 -16.35 -14.48
N ALA A 240 -1.35 -15.26 -15.04
CA ALA A 240 -1.80 -15.21 -16.44
C ALA A 240 -0.63 -15.42 -17.42
N PHE A 241 0.50 -14.74 -17.17
CA PHE A 241 1.74 -14.94 -17.93
C PHE A 241 2.19 -16.40 -17.92
N MET A 242 2.26 -17.02 -16.74
CA MET A 242 2.67 -18.42 -16.59
C MET A 242 1.70 -19.40 -17.23
N LYS A 243 0.39 -19.12 -17.20
CA LYS A 243 -0.63 -19.90 -17.91
C LYS A 243 -0.33 -19.95 -19.41
N GLY A 244 -0.11 -18.80 -20.03
CA GLY A 244 0.22 -18.71 -21.47
C GLY A 244 1.56 -19.36 -21.80
N ALA A 245 2.60 -19.11 -21.01
CA ALA A 245 3.93 -19.68 -21.22
C ALA A 245 3.93 -21.23 -21.15
N ARG A 246 3.20 -21.81 -20.19
CA ARG A 246 3.05 -23.26 -20.06
C ARG A 246 2.33 -23.86 -21.26
N GLU A 247 1.24 -23.25 -21.75
CA GLU A 247 0.52 -23.72 -22.92
C GLU A 247 1.45 -23.75 -24.16
N MET A 248 2.25 -22.69 -24.37
CA MET A 248 3.22 -22.65 -25.45
C MET A 248 4.26 -23.77 -25.34
N LYS A 249 4.83 -23.96 -24.15
CA LYS A 249 5.88 -24.96 -23.91
C LYS A 249 5.37 -26.40 -24.01
N ASP A 250 4.22 -26.69 -23.37
CA ASP A 250 3.78 -28.06 -23.14
C ASP A 250 2.92 -28.59 -24.30
N LYS A 251 2.21 -27.70 -25.03
CA LYS A 251 1.24 -28.06 -26.06
C LYS A 251 1.50 -27.43 -27.44
N GLY A 252 2.46 -26.49 -27.56
CA GLY A 252 2.64 -25.67 -28.76
C GLY A 252 1.40 -24.83 -29.11
N GLY A 253 0.54 -24.56 -28.11
CA GLY A 253 -0.73 -23.85 -28.30
C GLY A 253 -0.64 -22.35 -27.95
N PHE A 254 -1.57 -21.56 -28.49
CA PHE A 254 -1.62 -20.10 -28.35
C PHE A 254 -3.04 -19.61 -28.05
N THR A 255 -3.88 -20.43 -27.39
CA THR A 255 -5.29 -20.09 -27.16
C THR A 255 -5.44 -18.92 -26.17
N TRP A 256 -4.46 -18.73 -25.30
CA TRP A 256 -4.35 -17.61 -24.35
C TRP A 256 -4.34 -16.22 -25.03
N MET A 257 -3.98 -16.15 -26.34
CA MET A 257 -4.01 -14.88 -27.08
C MET A 257 -5.42 -14.27 -27.17
N ARG A 258 -6.47 -15.07 -26.95
CA ARG A 258 -7.87 -14.61 -26.91
C ARG A 258 -8.18 -13.81 -25.65
N GLU A 259 -7.37 -13.96 -24.60
CA GLU A 259 -7.52 -13.29 -23.30
C GLU A 259 -6.65 -12.02 -23.22
N THR A 260 -5.87 -11.70 -24.26
CA THR A 260 -4.99 -10.52 -24.23
C THR A 260 -5.75 -9.23 -24.40
N MET A 261 -5.28 -8.18 -23.72
CA MET A 261 -5.81 -6.83 -23.91
C MET A 261 -5.51 -6.35 -25.35
N PRO A 262 -6.50 -5.82 -26.10
CA PRO A 262 -6.28 -5.32 -27.45
C PRO A 262 -5.23 -4.20 -27.49
N THR A 263 -4.32 -4.25 -28.46
CA THR A 263 -3.25 -3.24 -28.62
C THR A 263 -3.79 -1.82 -28.75
N LYS A 264 -4.99 -1.63 -29.37
CA LYS A 264 -5.64 -0.33 -29.50
C LYS A 264 -6.00 0.27 -28.13
N ASP A 265 -6.42 -0.57 -27.16
CA ASP A 265 -6.84 -0.14 -25.83
C ASP A 265 -5.61 0.23 -24.99
N LEU A 266 -4.53 -0.55 -25.06
CA LEU A 266 -3.24 -0.20 -24.47
C LEU A 266 -2.70 1.13 -25.01
N LYS A 267 -2.75 1.32 -26.35
CA LYS A 267 -2.33 2.57 -26.99
C LYS A 267 -3.17 3.76 -26.52
N ALA A 268 -4.47 3.57 -26.29
CA ALA A 268 -5.35 4.65 -25.80
C ALA A 268 -4.95 5.09 -24.38
N VAL A 269 -4.62 4.15 -23.50
CA VAL A 269 -4.20 4.45 -22.11
C VAL A 269 -2.79 5.06 -22.05
N PHE A 270 -1.87 4.62 -22.91
CA PHE A 270 -0.45 5.01 -22.82
C PHE A 270 -0.08 6.25 -23.66
N ARG A 271 -1.00 6.81 -24.43
CA ARG A 271 -0.78 8.08 -25.12
C ARG A 271 -0.51 9.20 -24.09
N PRO A 272 0.44 10.12 -24.41
CA PRO A 272 0.74 11.26 -23.56
C PRO A 272 -0.48 12.17 -23.36
#